data_78400e87703b93db697c2534a499ec65
#
_entry.id   78400e87703b93db697c2534a499ec65
#
_cell.length_a   1.000
_cell.length_b   1.000
_cell.length_c   1.000
_cell.angle_alpha   90.00
_cell.angle_beta   90.00
_cell.angle_gamma   90.00
#
_symmetry.space_group_name_H-M   'P 1'
#
loop_
_entity.id
_entity.type
_entity.pdbx_description
1 polymer ?
#
loop_
_entity_poly.entity_id
_entity_poly.type
_entity_poly.pdbx_seq_one_letter_code
_entity_poly.pdbx_strand_id
1 'polypeptide(L)'
;MFDSRRVLVNTAAATATPHGDLLQRLRSQADAGPRVRHLVPVHPALAGLLDGGLQPGAAYSVSGGALLLALLAEPSQAGSWCGVVGIPELGAEAAGSAGVVLERLVLVSQPGERWLSVVAALA
;
A
#
# COMPACT_ATOMS: atom_id res chain seq x y z
N MET A 1 2.74 -19.19 0.50
CA MET A 1 3.05 -18.59 -0.79
C MET A 1 2.86 -17.10 -0.71
N PHE A 2 3.85 -16.36 -1.05
CA PHE A 2 3.85 -14.92 -0.97
C PHE A 2 3.00 -14.33 -2.10
N ASP A 3 1.96 -13.59 -1.75
CA ASP A 3 1.12 -12.93 -2.73
C ASP A 3 1.68 -11.53 -3.02
N SER A 4 2.32 -11.37 -4.19
CA SER A 4 2.88 -10.09 -4.66
C SER A 4 1.82 -9.02 -4.95
N ARG A 5 0.54 -9.35 -4.79
CA ARG A 5 -0.58 -8.44 -5.01
C ARG A 5 -1.04 -7.72 -3.75
N ARG A 6 -0.29 -7.80 -2.66
CA ARG A 6 -0.62 -7.10 -1.43
C ARG A 6 -0.15 -5.66 -1.49
N VAL A 7 -1.03 -4.76 -1.15
CA VAL A 7 -0.72 -3.34 -0.97
C VAL A 7 -0.89 -3.02 0.52
N LEU A 8 0.18 -2.58 1.15
CA LEU A 8 0.19 -2.22 2.56
C LEU A 8 0.36 -0.71 2.70
N VAL A 9 -0.45 -0.11 3.55
CA VAL A 9 -0.38 1.31 3.87
C VAL A 9 -0.27 1.48 5.37
N ASN A 10 0.72 2.25 5.79
CA ASN A 10 0.96 2.53 7.20
C ASN A 10 1.38 3.99 7.38
N THR A 11 0.53 4.78 8.03
CA THR A 11 0.83 6.19 8.30
C THR A 11 1.90 6.37 9.36
N ALA A 12 2.03 5.45 10.31
CA ALA A 12 3.08 5.52 11.31
C ALA A 12 4.47 5.39 10.65
N ALA A 13 4.59 4.57 9.62
CA ALA A 13 5.82 4.48 8.85
C ALA A 13 6.10 5.75 8.02
N ALA A 14 5.06 6.43 7.56
CA ALA A 14 5.20 7.66 6.79
C ALA A 14 5.71 8.84 7.64
N THR A 15 5.48 8.82 8.95
CA THR A 15 5.94 9.86 9.87
C THR A 15 7.30 9.55 10.50
N ALA A 16 7.75 8.32 10.43
CA ALA A 16 9.03 7.90 10.99
C ALA A 16 10.15 8.18 9.98
N THR A 17 10.90 9.22 10.24
CA THR A 17 11.86 9.80 9.31
C THR A 17 13.18 9.06 9.08
N PRO A 18 13.69 8.14 9.91
CA PRO A 18 14.99 7.50 9.61
C PRO A 18 14.87 6.19 8.85
N HIS A 19 14.03 6.14 7.83
CA HIS A 19 13.86 4.92 7.04
C HIS A 19 14.55 4.95 5.68
N GLY A 20 15.43 5.92 5.45
CA GLY A 20 16.20 5.99 4.22
C GLY A 20 16.97 4.70 3.93
N ASP A 21 17.61 4.11 4.94
CA ASP A 21 18.35 2.86 4.81
C ASP A 21 17.44 1.68 4.48
N LEU A 22 16.28 1.58 5.13
CA LEU A 22 15.32 0.52 4.88
C LEU A 22 14.74 0.62 3.48
N LEU A 23 14.34 1.83 3.06
CA LEU A 23 13.85 2.10 1.72
C LEU A 23 14.91 1.79 0.67
N GLN A 24 16.16 2.13 0.94
CA GLN A 24 17.27 1.88 0.03
C GLN A 24 17.57 0.39 -0.08
N ARG A 25 17.49 -0.36 1.01
CA ARG A 25 17.61 -1.83 1.00
C ARG A 25 16.48 -2.48 0.21
N LEU A 26 15.25 -2.01 0.41
CA LEU A 26 14.10 -2.50 -0.34
C LEU A 26 14.23 -2.21 -1.84
N ARG A 27 14.72 -1.03 -2.19
CA ARG A 27 15.01 -0.68 -3.58
C ARG A 27 16.10 -1.56 -4.17
N SER A 28 17.17 -1.81 -3.43
CA SER A 28 18.28 -2.66 -3.86
C SER A 28 17.82 -4.10 -4.10
N GLN A 29 16.95 -4.62 -3.25
CA GLN A 29 16.36 -5.95 -3.42
C GLN A 29 15.42 -6.00 -4.61
N ALA A 30 14.63 -4.95 -4.83
CA ALA A 30 13.76 -4.84 -6.00
C ALA A 30 14.58 -4.75 -7.30
N ASP A 31 15.77 -4.12 -7.25
CA ASP A 31 16.64 -3.97 -8.40
C ASP A 31 17.51 -5.20 -8.69
N ALA A 32 17.65 -6.12 -7.75
CA ALA A 32 18.58 -7.26 -7.84
C ALA A 32 18.01 -8.50 -8.53
N GLY A 33 16.72 -8.57 -8.88
CA GLY A 33 16.06 -9.76 -9.45
C GLY A 33 15.74 -9.64 -10.93
N PRO A 34 15.44 -10.77 -11.61
CA PRO A 34 14.92 -10.76 -12.97
C PRO A 34 13.57 -10.03 -12.99
N ARG A 35 13.49 -9.04 -13.87
CA ARG A 35 12.41 -8.06 -13.80
C ARG A 35 11.29 -8.39 -14.75
N VAL A 36 10.40 -9.27 -14.35
CA VAL A 36 9.05 -9.26 -14.91
C VAL A 36 8.24 -8.28 -14.04
N ARG A 37 8.11 -7.06 -14.52
CA ARG A 37 7.41 -6.02 -13.78
C ARG A 37 5.94 -6.03 -14.12
N HIS A 38 5.16 -6.69 -13.30
CA HIS A 38 3.73 -6.50 -13.27
C HIS A 38 3.44 -5.34 -12.32
N LEU A 39 3.21 -4.17 -12.89
CA LEU A 39 2.81 -3.01 -12.10
C LEU A 39 1.45 -3.26 -11.45
N VAL A 40 1.30 -2.79 -10.21
CA VAL A 40 0.01 -2.78 -9.54
C VAL A 40 -0.85 -1.71 -10.20
N PRO A 41 -2.05 -2.04 -10.68
CA PRO A 41 -2.88 -1.07 -11.41
C PRO A 41 -3.32 0.07 -10.51
N VAL A 42 -3.40 1.26 -11.10
CA VAL A 42 -3.94 2.45 -10.46
C VAL A 42 -5.01 3.08 -11.35
N HIS A 43 -5.80 3.98 -10.78
CA HIS A 43 -6.77 4.74 -11.55
C HIS A 43 -6.07 5.45 -12.73
N PRO A 44 -6.69 5.47 -13.92
CA PRO A 44 -6.06 6.07 -15.11
C PRO A 44 -5.59 7.52 -14.92
N ALA A 45 -6.28 8.29 -14.07
CA ALA A 45 -5.85 9.64 -13.74
C ALA A 45 -4.51 9.71 -13.00
N LEU A 46 -4.12 8.66 -12.31
CA LEU A 46 -2.87 8.57 -11.55
C LEU A 46 -1.75 7.87 -12.34
N ALA A 47 -2.09 7.17 -13.39
CA ALA A 47 -1.13 6.38 -14.15
C ALA A 47 -0.01 7.26 -14.75
N GLY A 48 -0.32 8.48 -15.15
CA GLY A 48 0.65 9.43 -15.67
C GLY A 48 1.68 9.89 -14.64
N LEU A 49 1.29 9.94 -13.37
CA LEU A 49 2.18 10.32 -12.26
C LEU A 49 3.06 9.17 -11.78
N LEU A 50 2.63 7.94 -12.01
CA LEU A 50 3.25 6.74 -11.46
C LEU A 50 3.84 5.82 -12.55
N ASP A 51 4.04 6.35 -13.75
CA ASP A 51 4.57 5.59 -14.89
C ASP A 51 3.81 4.28 -15.18
N GLY A 52 2.48 4.37 -15.12
CA GLY A 52 1.58 3.28 -15.44
C GLY A 52 1.03 2.51 -14.24
N GLY A 53 1.63 2.63 -13.06
CA GLY A 53 1.16 1.95 -11.87
C GLY A 53 2.17 1.92 -10.74
N LEU A 54 1.82 1.23 -9.65
CA LEU A 54 2.71 1.06 -8.51
C LEU A 54 3.67 -0.09 -8.76
N GLN A 55 4.94 0.11 -8.42
CA GLN A 55 5.94 -0.95 -8.53
C GLN A 55 5.84 -1.89 -7.33
N PRO A 56 5.73 -3.21 -7.55
CA PRO A 56 5.79 -4.18 -6.46
C PRO A 56 7.10 -4.04 -5.68
N GLY A 57 7.01 -4.10 -4.36
CA GLY A 57 8.18 -3.98 -3.48
C GLY A 57 8.66 -2.55 -3.25
N ALA A 58 8.07 -1.55 -3.88
CA ALA A 58 8.39 -0.15 -3.65
C ALA A 58 7.56 0.43 -2.51
N ALA A 59 8.04 1.52 -1.92
CA ALA A 59 7.33 2.30 -0.92
C ALA A 59 7.08 3.70 -1.45
N TYR A 60 5.87 4.19 -1.23
CA TYR A 60 5.43 5.51 -1.68
C TYR A 60 4.94 6.32 -0.50
N SER A 61 5.30 7.59 -0.47
CA SER A 61 4.74 8.54 0.48
C SER A 61 3.53 9.24 -0.14
N VAL A 62 2.42 9.24 0.57
CA VAL A 62 1.16 9.78 0.10
C VAL A 62 0.61 10.73 1.14
N SER A 63 0.24 11.94 0.73
CA SER A 63 -0.46 12.88 1.58
C SER A 63 -1.92 13.01 1.16
N GLY A 64 -2.82 12.88 2.13
CA GLY A 64 -4.26 12.98 1.91
C GLY A 64 -4.97 11.64 1.80
N GLY A 65 -6.06 11.51 2.55
CA GLY A 65 -6.84 10.28 2.63
C GLY A 65 -7.56 9.93 1.32
N ALA A 66 -8.01 10.92 0.58
CA ALA A 66 -8.69 10.70 -0.70
C ALA A 66 -7.77 10.07 -1.73
N LEU A 67 -6.51 10.54 -1.82
CA LEU A 67 -5.52 9.96 -2.72
C LEU A 67 -5.16 8.54 -2.29
N LEU A 68 -5.05 8.31 -0.99
CA LEU A 68 -4.79 6.99 -0.44
C LEU A 68 -5.87 5.99 -0.87
N LEU A 69 -7.14 6.35 -0.70
CA LEU A 69 -8.26 5.51 -1.09
C LEU A 69 -8.29 5.27 -2.60
N ALA A 70 -7.96 6.28 -3.39
CA ALA A 70 -7.87 6.16 -4.83
C ALA A 70 -6.79 5.16 -5.25
N LEU A 71 -5.66 5.13 -4.54
CA LEU A 71 -4.58 4.17 -4.80
C LEU A 71 -4.94 2.74 -4.41
N LEU A 72 -5.83 2.55 -3.44
CA LEU A 72 -6.27 1.23 -2.99
C LEU A 72 -7.39 0.66 -3.86
N ALA A 73 -8.19 1.50 -4.49
CA ALA A 73 -9.39 1.08 -5.21
C ALA A 73 -9.06 0.13 -6.37
N GLU A 74 -8.21 0.53 -7.28
CA GLU A 74 -7.87 -0.29 -8.45
C GLU A 74 -7.23 -1.64 -8.10
N PRO A 75 -6.21 -1.70 -7.22
CA PRO A 75 -5.64 -2.98 -6.81
C PRO A 75 -6.67 -3.91 -6.18
N SER A 76 -7.56 -3.38 -5.33
CA SER A 76 -8.60 -4.19 -4.69
C SER A 76 -9.60 -4.74 -5.72
N GLN A 77 -9.98 -3.93 -6.70
CA GLN A 77 -10.85 -4.34 -7.80
C GLN A 77 -10.21 -5.39 -8.70
N ALA A 78 -8.89 -5.34 -8.83
CA ALA A 78 -8.12 -6.34 -9.57
C ALA A 78 -7.87 -7.64 -8.77
N GLY A 79 -8.40 -7.75 -7.57
CA GLY A 79 -8.31 -8.94 -6.73
C GLY A 79 -7.14 -8.96 -5.75
N SER A 80 -6.41 -7.88 -5.61
CA SER A 80 -5.34 -7.76 -4.62
C SER A 80 -5.89 -7.54 -3.22
N TRP A 81 -5.25 -8.14 -2.23
CA TRP A 81 -5.51 -7.82 -0.84
C TRP A 81 -4.84 -6.50 -0.47
N CYS A 82 -5.57 -5.63 0.21
CA CYS A 82 -5.07 -4.35 0.70
C CYS A 82 -5.11 -4.33 2.21
N GLY A 83 -4.03 -3.89 2.83
CA GLY A 83 -3.97 -3.70 4.28
C GLY A 83 -3.72 -2.23 4.61
N VAL A 84 -4.50 -1.69 5.54
CA VAL A 84 -4.31 -0.34 6.06
C VAL A 84 -4.08 -0.41 7.56
N VAL A 85 -2.95 0.10 8.00
CA VAL A 85 -2.51 0.00 9.39
C VAL A 85 -2.24 1.40 9.94
N GLY A 86 -2.83 1.71 11.08
CA GLY A 86 -2.53 2.94 11.81
C GLY A 86 -3.23 4.19 11.27
N ILE A 87 -4.36 4.04 10.59
CA ILE A 87 -5.19 5.17 10.16
C ILE A 87 -6.58 5.03 10.78
N PRO A 88 -6.77 5.49 12.03
CA PRO A 88 -8.05 5.31 12.71
C PRO A 88 -9.20 6.09 12.06
N GLU A 89 -8.88 7.16 11.33
CA GLU A 89 -9.88 7.98 10.65
C GLU A 89 -10.46 7.32 9.40
N LEU A 90 -9.81 6.29 8.89
CA LEU A 90 -10.25 5.61 7.69
C LEU A 90 -11.38 4.63 8.01
N GLY A 91 -12.59 4.99 7.62
CA GLY A 91 -13.75 4.12 7.78
C GLY A 91 -13.95 3.20 6.58
N ALA A 92 -14.49 2.02 6.83
CA ALA A 92 -14.84 1.07 5.78
C ALA A 92 -15.88 1.65 4.80
N GLU A 93 -16.79 2.47 5.30
CA GLU A 93 -17.80 3.13 4.47
C GLU A 93 -17.16 4.08 3.46
N ALA A 94 -16.21 4.91 3.92
CA ALA A 94 -15.49 5.82 3.04
C ALA A 94 -14.66 5.06 2.01
N ALA A 95 -14.01 3.98 2.41
CA ALA A 95 -13.26 3.12 1.50
C ALA A 95 -14.16 2.50 0.43
N GLY A 96 -15.30 1.95 0.82
CA GLY A 96 -16.28 1.40 -0.10
C GLY A 96 -16.81 2.44 -1.09
N SER A 97 -17.09 3.65 -0.61
CA SER A 97 -17.56 4.75 -1.45
C SER A 97 -16.51 5.20 -2.46
N ALA A 98 -15.23 5.04 -2.13
CA ALA A 98 -14.12 5.36 -3.05
C ALA A 98 -13.82 4.24 -4.06
N GLY A 99 -14.53 3.12 -3.99
CA GLY A 99 -14.38 2.00 -4.90
C GLY A 99 -13.46 0.89 -4.39
N VAL A 100 -13.02 0.93 -3.14
CA VAL A 100 -12.24 -0.15 -2.54
C VAL A 100 -13.14 -1.36 -2.29
N VAL A 101 -12.71 -2.53 -2.72
CA VAL A 101 -13.43 -3.78 -2.48
C VAL A 101 -13.18 -4.21 -1.04
N LEU A 102 -14.23 -4.14 -0.20
CA LEU A 102 -14.12 -4.36 1.24
C LEU A 102 -13.75 -5.80 1.61
N GLU A 103 -14.13 -6.77 0.80
CA GLU A 103 -13.74 -8.17 0.99
C GLU A 103 -12.23 -8.40 0.80
N ARG A 104 -11.54 -7.43 0.24
CA ARG A 104 -10.08 -7.45 0.01
C ARG A 104 -9.34 -6.45 0.87
N LEU A 105 -10.00 -5.86 1.86
CA LEU A 105 -9.43 -4.83 2.71
C LEU A 105 -9.30 -5.32 4.14
N VAL A 106 -8.10 -5.17 4.70
CA VAL A 106 -7.81 -5.41 6.11
C VAL A 106 -7.50 -4.06 6.76
N LEU A 107 -8.26 -3.70 7.76
CA LEU A 107 -8.08 -2.46 8.52
C LEU A 107 -7.59 -2.78 9.93
N VAL A 108 -6.44 -2.24 10.30
CA VAL A 108 -5.94 -2.27 11.68
C VAL A 108 -5.79 -0.82 12.13
N SER A 109 -6.82 -0.30 12.77
CA SER A 109 -6.93 1.13 13.06
C SER A 109 -5.94 1.61 14.13
N GLN A 110 -5.71 0.81 15.15
CA GLN A 110 -4.88 1.19 16.30
C GLN A 110 -3.90 0.08 16.69
N PRO A 111 -2.84 -0.14 15.90
CA PRO A 111 -1.85 -1.16 16.22
C PRO A 111 -0.95 -0.77 17.41
N GLY A 112 -0.90 0.51 17.77
CA GLY A 112 -0.04 1.01 18.84
C GLY A 112 1.44 0.71 18.57
N GLU A 113 2.14 0.27 19.59
CA GLU A 113 3.55 -0.09 19.48
C GLU A 113 3.80 -1.34 18.63
N ARG A 114 2.76 -2.10 18.33
CA ARG A 114 2.84 -3.34 17.54
C ARG A 114 2.68 -3.12 16.03
N TRP A 115 2.66 -1.88 15.59
CA TRP A 115 2.41 -1.59 14.17
C TRP A 115 3.37 -2.32 13.22
N LEU A 116 4.63 -2.42 13.61
CA LEU A 116 5.62 -3.12 12.78
C LEU A 116 5.35 -4.63 12.69
N SER A 117 4.99 -5.25 13.82
CA SER A 117 4.62 -6.66 13.85
C SER A 117 3.36 -6.93 13.03
N VAL A 118 2.40 -6.02 13.08
CA VAL A 118 1.16 -6.12 12.31
C VAL A 118 1.46 -6.02 10.81
N VAL A 119 2.26 -5.05 10.40
CA VAL A 119 2.65 -4.90 9.00
C VAL A 119 3.40 -6.14 8.51
N ALA A 120 4.32 -6.65 9.31
CA ALA A 120 5.06 -7.86 8.97
C ALA A 120 4.15 -9.10 8.83
N ALA A 121 3.12 -9.20 9.66
CA ALA A 121 2.17 -10.30 9.58
C ALA A 121 1.26 -10.22 8.35
N LEU A 122 0.96 -9.00 7.89
CA LEU A 122 0.13 -8.78 6.70
C LEU A 122 0.93 -8.91 5.40
N ALA A 123 2.21 -8.69 5.47
CA ALA A 123 3.09 -8.76 4.30
C ALA A 123 3.34 -10.25 3.81
#